data_3f1f198d4088e1f5c9bff2e9e008968f
#
_entry.id   3f1f198d4088e1f5c9bff2e9e008968f
#
_cell.length_a   1.000
_cell.length_b   1.000
_cell.length_c   1.000
_cell.angle_alpha   90.00
_cell.angle_beta   90.00
_cell.angle_gamma   90.00
#
_symmetry.space_group_name_H-M   'P 1'
#
loop_
_entity.id
_entity.type
_entity.pdbx_description
1 polymer ?
#
loop_
_entity_poly.entity_id
_entity_poly.type
_entity_poly.pdbx_seq_one_letter_code
_entity_poly.pdbx_strand_id
1 'polypeptide(L)'
;MAVIRPFQCVRPRKDVADRVAALPYDVYNRQEAKKEVEREPLSFLKIDRAETNFDDSVDTYAPEVYQKAKEILNEEIARGIYEKDDSEAYYIYELTMNGRAQTGLVACASVDDYVNNVIKKHENTREDKEIDRITHVDTCSAQTGPILLAYRAQDAINKRVEANKEKEPVYDFTAVDGVKHRVWKMSDPEDVEAIRKAFENLNQIYIADGHHRAASAVKVGLKRRKENPAHTGKEEYNFFLSVLFPHDQLMIMDYNRSVTDLNGLTVPEFLEKIKENFEVEKVSGQVRPQEKGTFGMYLEDGWYVLKAKENLYEGKDAVGRLDVAVLQDYLLNPVLGIQDPRTDERIEFIGGIRGLSELEKKVKEGMKVSFSMYPTSVSYTHLT
;
A
#
# COMPACT_ATOMS: atom_id res chain seq x y z
N MET A 1 13.54 -11.44 16.02
CA MET A 1 14.54 -10.48 15.50
C MET A 1 14.26 -10.33 14.02
N ALA A 2 14.07 -9.11 13.55
CA ALA A 2 13.81 -8.87 12.12
C ALA A 2 15.14 -8.77 11.37
N VAL A 3 15.24 -9.46 10.23
CA VAL A 3 16.43 -9.52 9.39
C VAL A 3 16.21 -8.74 8.11
N ILE A 4 16.98 -7.67 7.95
CA ILE A 4 17.08 -6.92 6.70
C ILE A 4 18.56 -6.86 6.25
N ARG A 5 18.78 -6.72 4.95
CA ARG A 5 20.12 -6.56 4.41
C ARG A 5 20.20 -5.44 3.37
N PRO A 6 21.40 -4.81 3.22
CA PRO A 6 21.69 -3.96 2.07
C PRO A 6 21.75 -4.81 0.81
N PHE A 7 21.69 -4.17 -0.36
CA PHE A 7 21.68 -4.86 -1.66
C PHE A 7 22.32 -3.99 -2.75
N GLN A 8 22.80 -4.64 -3.80
CA GLN A 8 23.23 -3.95 -5.02
C GLN A 8 22.01 -3.63 -5.88
N CYS A 9 21.55 -2.37 -5.79
CA CYS A 9 20.34 -1.93 -6.51
C CYS A 9 20.60 -1.84 -8.01
N VAL A 10 19.65 -2.36 -8.79
CA VAL A 10 19.48 -1.98 -10.19
C VAL A 10 18.44 -0.87 -10.22
N ARG A 11 18.85 0.32 -10.60
CA ARG A 11 18.03 1.53 -10.48
C ARG A 11 18.15 2.42 -11.71
N PRO A 12 17.16 3.27 -12.02
CA PRO A 12 17.25 4.15 -13.17
C PRO A 12 18.43 5.13 -13.02
N ARG A 13 19.01 5.51 -14.13
CA ARG A 13 19.98 6.61 -14.19
C ARG A 13 19.32 7.92 -13.74
N LYS A 14 20.09 8.82 -13.08
CA LYS A 14 19.58 10.06 -12.45
C LYS A 14 18.77 10.95 -13.41
N ASP A 15 19.22 11.05 -14.65
CA ASP A 15 18.64 11.93 -15.68
C ASP A 15 17.33 11.43 -16.30
N VAL A 16 16.89 10.21 -15.99
CA VAL A 16 15.65 9.59 -16.46
C VAL A 16 14.74 9.07 -15.35
N ALA A 17 15.14 9.23 -14.10
CA ALA A 17 14.45 8.62 -12.97
C ALA A 17 12.99 9.09 -12.83
N ASP A 18 12.71 10.35 -13.06
CA ASP A 18 11.37 10.95 -13.06
C ASP A 18 10.45 10.39 -14.16
N ARG A 19 11.04 10.00 -15.30
CA ARG A 19 10.32 9.39 -16.43
C ARG A 19 10.10 7.89 -16.25
N VAL A 20 11.00 7.22 -15.54
CA VAL A 20 10.87 5.79 -15.22
C VAL A 20 9.87 5.55 -14.10
N ALA A 21 9.80 6.47 -13.13
CA ALA A 21 8.91 6.33 -11.99
C ALA A 21 7.45 6.13 -12.41
N ALA A 22 6.81 5.12 -11.85
CA ALA A 22 5.42 4.77 -12.13
C ALA A 22 4.66 4.49 -10.82
N LEU A 23 3.35 4.69 -10.82
CA LEU A 23 2.49 4.21 -9.76
C LEU A 23 2.46 2.67 -9.75
N PRO A 24 2.07 2.03 -8.64
CA PRO A 24 1.94 0.59 -8.56
C PRO A 24 1.06 0.02 -9.69
N TYR A 25 1.42 -1.17 -10.18
CA TYR A 25 0.79 -1.79 -11.35
C TYR A 25 -0.72 -2.01 -11.22
N ASP A 26 -1.22 -2.16 -10.01
CA ASP A 26 -2.62 -2.43 -9.66
C ASP A 26 -3.51 -1.17 -9.58
N VAL A 27 -2.90 0.01 -9.70
CA VAL A 27 -3.62 1.30 -9.76
C VAL A 27 -4.33 1.49 -11.11
N TYR A 28 -3.80 0.86 -12.18
CA TYR A 28 -4.26 1.01 -13.55
C TYR A 28 -5.07 -0.18 -14.05
N ASN A 29 -6.17 0.05 -14.75
CA ASN A 29 -6.71 -0.95 -15.64
C ASN A 29 -5.85 -1.07 -16.92
N ARG A 30 -6.10 -2.07 -17.78
CA ARG A 30 -5.28 -2.33 -18.99
C ARG A 30 -5.20 -1.12 -19.93
N GLN A 31 -6.34 -0.46 -20.19
CA GLN A 31 -6.41 0.67 -21.10
C GLN A 31 -5.71 1.93 -20.54
N GLU A 32 -5.84 2.15 -19.25
CA GLU A 32 -5.12 3.22 -18.55
C GLU A 32 -3.61 2.99 -18.57
N ALA A 33 -3.17 1.76 -18.29
CA ALA A 33 -1.76 1.39 -18.35
C ALA A 33 -1.17 1.58 -19.76
N LYS A 34 -1.91 1.20 -20.79
CA LYS A 34 -1.48 1.37 -22.19
C LYS A 34 -1.30 2.85 -22.56
N LYS A 35 -2.27 3.71 -22.19
CA LYS A 35 -2.19 5.15 -22.39
C LYS A 35 -0.99 5.78 -21.64
N GLU A 36 -0.73 5.30 -20.43
CA GLU A 36 0.40 5.79 -19.64
C GLU A 36 1.74 5.42 -20.27
N VAL A 37 1.90 4.18 -20.75
CA VAL A 37 3.11 3.73 -21.46
C VAL A 37 3.28 4.43 -22.82
N GLU A 38 2.19 4.73 -23.52
CA GLU A 38 2.22 5.54 -24.76
C GLU A 38 2.65 6.98 -24.47
N ARG A 39 2.18 7.58 -23.38
CA ARG A 39 2.56 8.93 -22.92
C ARG A 39 4.03 9.01 -22.52
N GLU A 40 4.52 8.04 -21.75
CA GLU A 40 5.90 7.97 -21.28
C GLU A 40 6.51 6.57 -21.56
N PRO A 41 7.21 6.45 -22.70
CA PRO A 41 7.79 5.18 -23.11
C PRO A 41 8.92 4.64 -22.23
N LEU A 42 9.45 5.43 -21.27
CA LEU A 42 10.40 4.97 -20.28
C LEU A 42 9.73 4.51 -18.97
N SER A 43 8.41 4.70 -18.83
CA SER A 43 7.69 4.29 -17.64
C SER A 43 7.95 2.82 -17.29
N PHE A 44 8.28 2.55 -16.02
CA PHE A 44 8.48 1.19 -15.50
C PHE A 44 7.22 0.33 -15.65
N LEU A 45 6.08 0.96 -15.79
CA LEU A 45 4.80 0.29 -15.98
C LEU A 45 4.79 -0.68 -17.17
N LYS A 46 5.56 -0.40 -18.24
CA LYS A 46 5.67 -1.33 -19.40
C LYS A 46 6.36 -2.66 -19.09
N ILE A 47 7.04 -2.75 -17.92
CA ILE A 47 7.65 -3.97 -17.40
C ILE A 47 6.67 -4.66 -16.45
N ASP A 48 6.08 -3.90 -15.51
CA ASP A 48 5.12 -4.45 -14.54
C ASP A 48 3.76 -4.82 -15.15
N ARG A 49 3.38 -4.14 -16.24
CA ARG A 49 2.17 -4.35 -17.05
C ARG A 49 2.57 -4.62 -18.50
N ALA A 50 3.35 -5.70 -18.70
CA ALA A 50 3.98 -5.99 -20.00
C ALA A 50 2.97 -6.30 -21.10
N GLU A 51 1.72 -6.64 -20.79
CA GLU A 51 0.63 -6.77 -21.74
C GLU A 51 0.31 -5.48 -22.50
N THR A 52 0.77 -4.32 -22.00
CA THR A 52 0.65 -3.02 -22.70
C THR A 52 1.44 -2.99 -24.01
N ASN A 53 2.39 -3.90 -24.19
CA ASN A 53 3.21 -4.02 -25.39
C ASN A 53 2.56 -4.91 -26.46
N PHE A 54 1.35 -5.43 -26.21
CA PHE A 54 0.63 -6.35 -27.10
C PHE A 54 -0.71 -5.78 -27.55
N ASP A 55 -1.28 -6.40 -28.59
CA ASP A 55 -2.66 -6.17 -28.97
C ASP A 55 -3.62 -6.60 -27.85
N ASP A 56 -4.79 -5.96 -27.77
CA ASP A 56 -5.76 -6.20 -26.72
C ASP A 56 -6.37 -7.61 -26.73
N SER A 57 -6.23 -8.34 -27.83
CA SER A 57 -6.62 -9.76 -27.94
C SER A 57 -5.71 -10.73 -27.20
N VAL A 58 -4.49 -10.31 -26.85
CA VAL A 58 -3.55 -11.15 -26.09
C VAL A 58 -3.98 -11.20 -24.63
N ASP A 59 -4.07 -12.40 -24.07
CA ASP A 59 -4.38 -12.59 -22.66
C ASP A 59 -3.29 -11.93 -21.79
N THR A 60 -3.72 -11.14 -20.80
CA THR A 60 -2.83 -10.46 -19.84
C THR A 60 -1.89 -11.43 -19.12
N TYR A 61 -2.31 -12.67 -18.94
CA TYR A 61 -1.57 -13.71 -18.22
C TYR A 61 -0.89 -14.74 -19.14
N ALA A 62 -0.79 -14.43 -20.43
CA ALA A 62 -0.12 -15.31 -21.36
C ALA A 62 1.41 -15.38 -21.10
N PRO A 63 2.07 -16.55 -21.29
CA PRO A 63 3.50 -16.71 -21.02
C PRO A 63 4.39 -15.71 -21.73
N GLU A 64 4.03 -15.31 -22.96
CA GLU A 64 4.76 -14.32 -23.75
C GLU A 64 4.76 -12.93 -23.12
N VAL A 65 3.75 -12.59 -22.32
CA VAL A 65 3.69 -11.30 -21.61
C VAL A 65 4.79 -11.24 -20.54
N TYR A 66 4.96 -12.28 -19.74
CA TYR A 66 6.02 -12.34 -18.74
C TYR A 66 7.42 -12.40 -19.39
N GLN A 67 7.54 -13.11 -20.50
CA GLN A 67 8.79 -13.14 -21.25
C GLN A 67 9.14 -11.75 -21.79
N LYS A 68 8.14 -10.99 -22.26
CA LYS A 68 8.31 -9.61 -22.71
C LYS A 68 8.77 -8.68 -21.61
N ALA A 69 8.21 -8.82 -20.38
CA ALA A 69 8.68 -8.07 -19.21
C ALA A 69 10.18 -8.28 -18.97
N LYS A 70 10.63 -9.54 -19.00
CA LYS A 70 12.05 -9.90 -18.86
C LYS A 70 12.92 -9.30 -19.97
N GLU A 71 12.46 -9.39 -21.22
CA GLU A 71 13.17 -8.84 -22.38
C GLU A 71 13.38 -7.34 -22.24
N ILE A 72 12.30 -6.59 -21.96
CA ILE A 72 12.36 -5.13 -21.79
C ILE A 72 13.30 -4.76 -20.65
N LEU A 73 13.20 -5.42 -19.50
CA LEU A 73 14.08 -5.13 -18.35
C LEU A 73 15.56 -5.32 -18.73
N ASN A 74 15.89 -6.43 -19.40
CA ASN A 74 17.25 -6.73 -19.80
C ASN A 74 17.76 -5.76 -20.89
N GLU A 75 16.92 -5.41 -21.87
CA GLU A 75 17.25 -4.44 -22.92
C GLU A 75 17.53 -3.06 -22.32
N GLU A 76 16.73 -2.61 -21.35
CA GLU A 76 16.91 -1.31 -20.73
C GLU A 76 18.14 -1.25 -19.82
N ILE A 77 18.47 -2.34 -19.13
CA ILE A 77 19.76 -2.46 -18.44
C ILE A 77 20.92 -2.39 -19.43
N ALA A 78 20.85 -3.14 -20.55
CA ALA A 78 21.88 -3.14 -21.56
C ALA A 78 22.06 -1.78 -22.26
N ARG A 79 20.98 -1.00 -22.38
CA ARG A 79 20.98 0.37 -22.91
C ARG A 79 21.45 1.42 -21.88
N GLY A 80 21.71 1.03 -20.64
CA GLY A 80 22.10 1.95 -19.57
C GLY A 80 20.98 2.88 -19.09
N ILE A 81 19.69 2.52 -19.29
CA ILE A 81 18.56 3.19 -18.66
C ILE A 81 18.57 2.88 -17.17
N TYR A 82 18.89 1.63 -16.82
CA TYR A 82 19.14 1.20 -15.45
C TYR A 82 20.63 0.92 -15.24
N GLU A 83 21.10 1.30 -14.09
CA GLU A 83 22.46 1.08 -13.60
C GLU A 83 22.44 0.14 -12.41
N LYS A 84 23.38 -0.80 -12.36
CA LYS A 84 23.62 -1.59 -11.15
C LYS A 84 24.65 -0.90 -10.29
N ASP A 85 24.36 -0.69 -9.02
CA ASP A 85 25.31 -0.10 -8.07
C ASP A 85 26.52 -1.01 -7.84
N ASP A 86 27.69 -0.42 -7.61
CA ASP A 86 28.95 -1.14 -7.43
C ASP A 86 29.06 -1.83 -6.07
N SER A 87 28.28 -1.39 -5.07
CA SER A 87 28.31 -1.89 -3.70
C SER A 87 26.93 -2.05 -3.12
N GLU A 88 26.81 -2.94 -2.14
CA GLU A 88 25.58 -3.07 -1.35
C GLU A 88 25.34 -1.82 -0.51
N ALA A 89 24.08 -1.35 -0.47
CA ALA A 89 23.66 -0.19 0.29
C ALA A 89 22.21 -0.37 0.77
N TYR A 90 21.85 0.37 1.80
CA TYR A 90 20.46 0.76 2.04
C TYR A 90 20.17 2.05 1.28
N TYR A 91 18.88 2.33 1.08
CA TYR A 91 18.45 3.61 0.52
C TYR A 91 17.41 4.23 1.44
N ILE A 92 17.51 5.53 1.62
CA ILE A 92 16.49 6.30 2.31
C ILE A 92 15.54 6.80 1.24
N TYR A 93 14.25 6.55 1.39
CA TYR A 93 13.23 6.99 0.46
C TYR A 93 12.21 7.88 1.16
N GLU A 94 12.13 9.12 0.71
CA GLU A 94 11.20 10.11 1.23
C GLU A 94 10.18 10.50 0.17
N LEU A 95 8.91 10.44 0.57
CA LEU A 95 7.76 10.88 -0.19
C LEU A 95 7.16 12.10 0.48
N THR A 96 6.98 13.19 -0.26
CA THR A 96 6.29 14.38 0.25
C THR A 96 5.01 14.61 -0.53
N MET A 97 3.86 14.53 0.14
CA MET A 97 2.54 14.76 -0.42
C MET A 97 1.81 15.80 0.43
N ASN A 98 1.26 16.84 -0.21
CA ASN A 98 0.54 17.93 0.46
C ASN A 98 1.33 18.57 1.64
N GLY A 99 2.65 18.73 1.45
CA GLY A 99 3.56 19.32 2.45
C GLY A 99 3.98 18.37 3.59
N ARG A 100 3.45 17.14 3.64
CA ARG A 100 3.85 16.13 4.62
C ARG A 100 4.85 15.15 4.02
N ALA A 101 6.03 15.07 4.62
CA ALA A 101 7.05 14.08 4.27
C ALA A 101 6.86 12.78 5.06
N GLN A 102 7.12 11.66 4.41
CA GLN A 102 7.20 10.32 5.00
C GLN A 102 8.51 9.70 4.54
N THR A 103 9.35 9.29 5.48
CA THR A 103 10.68 8.75 5.20
C THR A 103 10.76 7.28 5.61
N GLY A 104 11.14 6.42 4.68
CA GLY A 104 11.36 4.98 4.90
C GLY A 104 12.74 4.54 4.47
N LEU A 105 13.12 3.33 4.88
CA LEU A 105 14.36 2.67 4.53
C LEU A 105 14.10 1.58 3.48
N VAL A 106 14.77 1.64 2.34
CA VAL A 106 14.73 0.58 1.32
C VAL A 106 15.78 -0.46 1.64
N ALA A 107 15.35 -1.70 1.77
CA ALA A 107 16.18 -2.84 2.12
C ALA A 107 15.59 -4.14 1.57
N CYS A 108 16.34 -5.21 1.63
CA CYS A 108 15.84 -6.55 1.36
C CYS A 108 15.48 -7.25 2.67
N ALA A 109 14.18 -7.58 2.87
CA ALA A 109 13.67 -8.29 4.04
C ALA A 109 13.70 -9.81 3.85
N SER A 110 13.87 -10.56 4.94
CA SER A 110 14.06 -12.00 4.91
C SER A 110 12.77 -12.78 4.59
N VAL A 111 12.86 -13.74 3.66
CA VAL A 111 11.83 -14.74 3.40
C VAL A 111 11.52 -15.57 4.66
N ASP A 112 12.53 -15.91 5.44
CA ASP A 112 12.35 -16.68 6.67
C ASP A 112 11.57 -15.92 7.74
N ASP A 113 11.75 -14.60 7.81
CA ASP A 113 10.96 -13.76 8.73
C ASP A 113 9.47 -13.74 8.37
N TYR A 114 9.15 -13.82 7.07
CA TYR A 114 7.76 -13.98 6.64
C TYR A 114 7.20 -15.35 7.01
N VAL A 115 7.97 -16.43 6.78
CA VAL A 115 7.57 -17.80 7.10
C VAL A 115 7.40 -17.99 8.60
N ASN A 116 8.32 -17.45 9.40
CA ASN A 116 8.35 -17.57 10.86
C ASN A 116 7.47 -16.53 11.57
N ASN A 117 6.65 -15.77 10.81
CA ASN A 117 5.73 -14.77 11.34
C ASN A 117 6.41 -13.67 12.19
N VAL A 118 7.66 -13.35 11.90
CA VAL A 118 8.33 -12.11 12.35
C VAL A 118 7.76 -10.93 11.56
N ILE A 119 7.52 -11.13 10.25
CA ILE A 119 6.76 -10.21 9.41
C ILE A 119 5.28 -10.56 9.54
N LYS A 120 4.53 -9.69 10.20
CA LYS A 120 3.10 -9.86 10.46
C LYS A 120 2.25 -9.53 9.24
N LYS A 121 1.24 -10.35 9.03
CA LYS A 121 0.24 -10.24 7.95
C LYS A 121 -1.12 -9.93 8.56
N HIS A 122 -1.93 -9.15 7.89
CA HIS A 122 -3.30 -8.84 8.30
C HIS A 122 -4.33 -9.08 7.18
N GLU A 123 -3.90 -9.57 6.03
CA GLU A 123 -4.74 -9.86 4.88
C GLU A 123 -4.43 -11.25 4.32
N ASN A 124 -5.47 -11.99 3.93
CA ASN A 124 -5.33 -13.22 3.18
C ASN A 124 -5.21 -12.89 1.70
N THR A 125 -4.24 -13.50 1.05
CA THR A 125 -3.97 -13.29 -0.37
C THR A 125 -4.86 -14.17 -1.26
N ARG A 126 -5.21 -13.66 -2.44
CA ARG A 126 -5.97 -14.38 -3.46
C ARG A 126 -5.02 -15.15 -4.37
N GLU A 127 -5.33 -16.41 -4.62
CA GLU A 127 -4.47 -17.34 -5.36
C GLU A 127 -4.23 -16.89 -6.82
N ASP A 128 -5.28 -16.36 -7.48
CA ASP A 128 -5.18 -15.87 -8.86
C ASP A 128 -4.15 -14.75 -9.02
N LYS A 129 -4.18 -13.76 -8.11
CA LYS A 129 -3.22 -12.65 -8.09
C LYS A 129 -1.82 -13.06 -7.67
N GLU A 130 -1.71 -14.07 -6.80
CA GLU A 130 -0.40 -14.61 -6.44
C GLU A 130 0.28 -15.31 -7.60
N ILE A 131 -0.46 -16.13 -8.36
CA ILE A 131 0.07 -16.86 -9.53
C ILE A 131 0.65 -15.89 -10.56
N ASP A 132 -0.05 -14.79 -10.83
CA ASP A 132 0.43 -13.72 -11.71
C ASP A 132 1.78 -13.17 -11.22
N ARG A 133 1.87 -12.73 -9.97
CA ARG A 133 3.11 -12.15 -9.43
C ARG A 133 4.23 -13.15 -9.25
N ILE A 134 3.93 -14.41 -8.91
CA ILE A 134 4.92 -15.51 -8.88
C ILE A 134 5.55 -15.66 -10.26
N THR A 135 4.71 -15.75 -11.31
CA THR A 135 5.18 -15.95 -12.68
C THR A 135 6.04 -14.76 -13.13
N HIS A 136 5.62 -13.54 -12.81
CA HIS A 136 6.37 -12.33 -13.14
C HIS A 136 7.74 -12.30 -12.47
N VAL A 137 7.80 -12.44 -11.13
CA VAL A 137 9.05 -12.41 -10.36
C VAL A 137 9.99 -13.53 -10.77
N ASP A 138 9.48 -14.75 -10.99
CA ASP A 138 10.30 -15.90 -11.34
C ASP A 138 10.84 -15.79 -12.77
N THR A 139 10.04 -15.29 -13.72
CA THR A 139 10.46 -15.08 -15.12
C THR A 139 11.47 -13.94 -15.24
N CYS A 140 11.20 -12.79 -14.65
CA CYS A 140 12.11 -11.64 -14.66
C CYS A 140 13.38 -11.90 -13.83
N SER A 141 13.33 -12.84 -12.88
CA SER A 141 14.36 -13.06 -11.87
C SER A 141 14.72 -11.78 -11.11
N ALA A 142 13.73 -10.95 -10.86
CA ALA A 142 13.87 -9.63 -10.24
C ALA A 142 12.63 -9.28 -9.40
N GLN A 143 12.85 -8.48 -8.38
CA GLN A 143 11.81 -7.84 -7.56
C GLN A 143 11.52 -6.47 -8.17
N THR A 144 10.40 -6.32 -8.86
CA THR A 144 10.05 -5.12 -9.64
C THR A 144 9.23 -4.09 -8.85
N GLY A 145 8.66 -4.47 -7.73
CA GLY A 145 7.89 -3.59 -6.88
C GLY A 145 8.20 -3.80 -5.39
N PRO A 146 8.62 -2.76 -4.66
CA PRO A 146 8.90 -2.88 -3.24
C PRO A 146 7.63 -3.19 -2.45
N ILE A 147 7.79 -3.96 -1.37
CA ILE A 147 6.74 -4.25 -0.40
C ILE A 147 6.80 -3.19 0.69
N LEU A 148 5.67 -2.60 1.03
CA LEU A 148 5.58 -1.61 2.08
C LEU A 148 5.49 -2.29 3.44
N LEU A 149 6.53 -2.13 4.26
CA LEU A 149 6.59 -2.64 5.61
C LEU A 149 6.54 -1.50 6.63
N ALA A 150 6.02 -1.79 7.81
CA ALA A 150 6.01 -0.88 8.94
C ALA A 150 6.78 -1.50 10.12
N TYR A 151 7.44 -0.66 10.91
CA TYR A 151 8.09 -1.07 12.14
C TYR A 151 7.88 -0.04 13.26
N ARG A 152 8.02 -0.46 14.51
CA ARG A 152 7.98 0.49 15.64
C ARG A 152 9.23 1.36 15.60
N ALA A 153 9.04 2.68 15.53
CA ALA A 153 10.12 3.66 15.45
C ALA A 153 11.21 3.41 16.51
N GLN A 154 12.45 3.54 16.07
CA GLN A 154 13.66 3.38 16.89
C GLN A 154 14.55 4.60 16.72
N ASP A 155 14.90 5.27 17.79
CA ASP A 155 15.75 6.47 17.77
C ASP A 155 17.09 6.22 17.09
N ALA A 156 17.66 5.02 17.27
CA ALA A 156 18.93 4.64 16.65
C ALA A 156 18.85 4.62 15.12
N ILE A 157 17.72 4.15 14.56
CA ILE A 157 17.46 4.13 13.12
C ILE A 157 17.19 5.56 12.63
N ASN A 158 16.27 6.28 13.30
CA ASN A 158 15.86 7.62 12.91
C ASN A 158 17.04 8.59 12.86
N LYS A 159 17.93 8.57 13.87
CA LYS A 159 19.15 9.40 13.90
C LYS A 159 20.08 9.15 12.71
N ARG A 160 20.27 7.88 12.32
CA ARG A 160 21.11 7.53 11.17
C ARG A 160 20.46 7.95 9.85
N VAL A 161 19.16 7.77 9.73
CA VAL A 161 18.39 8.22 8.57
C VAL A 161 18.48 9.72 8.39
N GLU A 162 18.22 10.51 9.44
CA GLU A 162 18.30 11.97 9.38
C GLU A 162 19.71 12.47 9.06
N ALA A 163 20.76 11.88 9.66
CA ALA A 163 22.14 12.24 9.36
C ALA A 163 22.51 11.97 7.88
N ASN A 164 21.98 10.92 7.28
CA ASN A 164 22.25 10.63 5.86
C ASN A 164 21.43 11.51 4.91
N LYS A 165 20.29 12.05 5.33
CA LYS A 165 19.49 13.00 4.55
C LYS A 165 20.14 14.37 4.37
N GLU A 166 21.14 14.72 5.20
CA GLU A 166 21.95 15.93 5.03
C GLU A 166 22.90 15.85 3.81
N LYS A 167 23.12 14.65 3.26
CA LYS A 167 23.91 14.43 2.05
C LYS A 167 23.11 14.78 0.80
N GLU A 168 23.79 14.90 -0.35
CA GLU A 168 23.09 15.09 -1.62
C GLU A 168 22.27 13.84 -1.99
N PRO A 169 20.96 14.00 -2.38
CA PRO A 169 20.14 12.88 -2.80
C PRO A 169 20.56 12.33 -4.18
N VAL A 170 20.45 11.02 -4.34
CA VAL A 170 20.61 10.36 -5.66
C VAL A 170 19.49 10.79 -6.60
N TYR A 171 18.27 10.93 -6.06
CA TYR A 171 17.09 11.44 -6.77
C TYR A 171 16.40 12.53 -5.97
N ASP A 172 15.95 13.57 -6.68
CA ASP A 172 15.07 14.62 -6.16
C ASP A 172 14.21 15.11 -7.34
N PHE A 173 12.96 14.66 -7.41
CA PHE A 173 12.01 15.07 -8.46
C PHE A 173 10.58 15.07 -7.93
N THR A 174 9.70 15.73 -8.66
CA THR A 174 8.25 15.69 -8.41
C THR A 174 7.57 14.94 -9.54
N ALA A 175 6.82 13.89 -9.20
CA ALA A 175 6.06 13.10 -10.17
C ALA A 175 4.81 13.85 -10.67
N VAL A 176 4.17 13.32 -11.71
CA VAL A 176 3.01 13.97 -12.37
C VAL A 176 1.79 14.10 -11.45
N ASP A 177 1.70 13.28 -10.41
CA ASP A 177 0.67 13.35 -9.37
C ASP A 177 0.94 14.41 -8.29
N GLY A 178 2.06 15.15 -8.40
CA GLY A 178 2.47 16.19 -7.46
C GLY A 178 3.19 15.67 -6.22
N VAL A 179 3.44 14.37 -6.13
CA VAL A 179 4.23 13.79 -5.04
C VAL A 179 5.71 14.02 -5.32
N LYS A 180 6.42 14.58 -4.33
CA LYS A 180 7.87 14.74 -4.40
C LYS A 180 8.56 13.49 -3.89
N HIS A 181 9.55 13.00 -4.67
CA HIS A 181 10.36 11.83 -4.37
C HIS A 181 11.79 12.23 -4.13
N ARG A 182 12.35 11.83 -3.00
CA ARG A 182 13.78 11.97 -2.71
C ARG A 182 14.39 10.66 -2.26
N VAL A 183 15.58 10.35 -2.76
CA VAL A 183 16.29 9.10 -2.41
C VAL A 183 17.73 9.41 -2.08
N TRP A 184 18.26 8.85 -0.98
CA TRP A 184 19.66 8.90 -0.60
C TRP A 184 20.22 7.49 -0.50
N LYS A 185 21.47 7.32 -0.94
CA LYS A 185 22.20 6.06 -0.79
C LYS A 185 22.98 6.05 0.54
N MET A 186 22.76 5.03 1.34
CA MET A 186 23.46 4.80 2.61
C MET A 186 24.38 3.59 2.45
N SER A 187 25.65 3.84 2.15
CA SER A 187 26.67 2.82 1.87
C SER A 187 27.87 2.85 2.82
N ASP A 188 27.89 3.78 3.77
CA ASP A 188 28.92 3.81 4.80
C ASP A 188 28.84 2.54 5.65
N PRO A 189 29.95 1.77 5.81
CA PRO A 189 29.92 0.50 6.54
C PRO A 189 29.44 0.62 7.99
N GLU A 190 29.76 1.75 8.67
CA GLU A 190 29.30 1.97 10.04
C GLU A 190 27.78 2.18 10.09
N ASP A 191 27.22 2.97 9.16
CA ASP A 191 25.78 3.20 9.06
C ASP A 191 25.04 1.91 8.69
N VAL A 192 25.57 1.17 7.71
CA VAL A 192 24.99 -0.11 7.27
C VAL A 192 24.91 -1.11 8.43
N GLU A 193 26.00 -1.27 9.16
CA GLU A 193 26.07 -2.21 10.29
C GLU A 193 25.19 -1.75 11.47
N ALA A 194 25.13 -0.45 11.74
CA ALA A 194 24.29 0.10 12.80
C ALA A 194 22.79 -0.11 12.50
N ILE A 195 22.37 0.10 11.26
CA ILE A 195 20.98 -0.16 10.82
C ILE A 195 20.66 -1.65 10.93
N ARG A 196 21.53 -2.52 10.42
CA ARG A 196 21.34 -3.97 10.50
C ARG A 196 21.11 -4.42 11.96
N LYS A 197 22.00 -4.01 12.88
CA LYS A 197 21.89 -4.32 14.32
C LYS A 197 20.63 -3.74 14.97
N ALA A 198 20.22 -2.54 14.57
CA ALA A 198 19.00 -1.94 15.12
C ALA A 198 17.75 -2.74 14.73
N PHE A 199 17.67 -3.24 13.50
CA PHE A 199 16.58 -4.11 13.08
C PHE A 199 16.59 -5.47 13.76
N GLU A 200 17.74 -6.06 14.07
CA GLU A 200 17.85 -7.31 14.85
C GLU A 200 17.21 -7.17 16.25
N ASN A 201 17.13 -5.97 16.80
CA ASN A 201 16.44 -5.73 18.08
C ASN A 201 14.91 -5.62 17.95
N LEU A 202 14.37 -5.60 16.74
CA LEU A 202 12.94 -5.62 16.51
C LEU A 202 12.42 -7.06 16.50
N ASN A 203 11.45 -7.35 17.36
CA ASN A 203 10.87 -8.70 17.44
C ASN A 203 9.86 -8.96 16.31
N GLN A 204 9.33 -7.91 15.71
CA GLN A 204 8.33 -7.99 14.65
C GLN A 204 8.29 -6.73 13.81
N ILE A 205 7.97 -6.91 12.54
CA ILE A 205 7.64 -5.87 11.56
C ILE A 205 6.32 -6.27 10.88
N TYR A 206 5.70 -5.39 10.12
CA TYR A 206 4.33 -5.56 9.65
C TYR A 206 4.25 -5.25 8.17
N ILE A 207 3.49 -6.01 7.39
CA ILE A 207 3.14 -5.62 6.02
C ILE A 207 2.09 -4.52 6.10
N ALA A 208 2.40 -3.34 5.60
CA ALA A 208 1.45 -2.24 5.49
C ALA A 208 0.72 -2.26 4.14
N ASP A 209 1.43 -2.68 3.06
CA ASP A 209 0.86 -2.89 1.73
C ASP A 209 1.68 -3.90 0.93
N GLY A 210 1.05 -4.55 -0.06
CA GLY A 210 1.71 -5.50 -0.95
C GLY A 210 1.72 -6.93 -0.44
N HIS A 211 0.66 -7.41 0.22
CA HIS A 211 0.55 -8.80 0.69
C HIS A 211 0.74 -9.83 -0.43
N HIS A 212 0.14 -9.59 -1.62
CA HIS A 212 0.32 -10.47 -2.78
C HIS A 212 1.77 -10.47 -3.29
N ARG A 213 2.43 -9.30 -3.33
CA ARG A 213 3.85 -9.18 -3.70
C ARG A 213 4.75 -9.94 -2.71
N ALA A 214 4.49 -9.80 -1.42
CA ALA A 214 5.24 -10.50 -0.37
C ALA A 214 5.06 -12.03 -0.47
N ALA A 215 3.82 -12.51 -0.55
CA ALA A 215 3.51 -13.93 -0.67
C ALA A 215 4.16 -14.54 -1.92
N SER A 216 4.10 -13.85 -3.05
CA SER A 216 4.70 -14.29 -4.32
C SER A 216 6.22 -14.36 -4.24
N ALA A 217 6.88 -13.33 -3.71
CA ALA A 217 8.32 -13.33 -3.52
C ALA A 217 8.79 -14.47 -2.61
N VAL A 218 8.06 -14.74 -1.53
CA VAL A 218 8.35 -15.85 -0.61
C VAL A 218 8.18 -17.20 -1.31
N LYS A 219 7.09 -17.40 -2.08
CA LYS A 219 6.87 -18.66 -2.82
C LYS A 219 7.96 -18.91 -3.86
N VAL A 220 8.39 -17.88 -4.59
CA VAL A 220 9.52 -17.98 -5.53
C VAL A 220 10.82 -18.31 -4.79
N GLY A 221 11.11 -17.65 -3.68
CA GLY A 221 12.28 -17.94 -2.86
C GLY A 221 12.31 -19.39 -2.38
N LEU A 222 11.21 -19.89 -1.83
CA LEU A 222 11.08 -21.27 -1.34
C LEU A 222 11.18 -22.28 -2.50
N LYS A 223 10.62 -21.98 -3.67
CA LYS A 223 10.79 -22.81 -4.89
C LYS A 223 12.25 -22.91 -5.28
N ARG A 224 12.96 -21.78 -5.41
CA ARG A 224 14.37 -21.74 -5.81
C ARG A 224 15.30 -22.40 -4.78
N ARG A 225 14.97 -22.34 -3.49
CA ARG A 225 15.67 -23.13 -2.45
C ARG A 225 15.62 -24.63 -2.73
N LYS A 226 14.44 -25.14 -3.09
CA LYS A 226 14.25 -26.57 -3.41
C LYS A 226 14.96 -26.99 -4.68
N GLU A 227 15.07 -26.10 -5.65
CA GLU A 227 15.71 -26.34 -6.94
C GLU A 227 17.23 -26.19 -6.89
N ASN A 228 17.79 -25.59 -5.83
CA ASN A 228 19.24 -25.37 -5.67
C ASN A 228 19.85 -26.34 -4.63
N PRO A 229 20.49 -27.44 -5.07
CA PRO A 229 21.15 -28.37 -4.14
C PRO A 229 22.32 -27.75 -3.34
N ALA A 230 22.87 -26.63 -3.86
CA ALA A 230 23.97 -25.90 -3.22
C ALA A 230 23.49 -24.69 -2.41
N HIS A 231 22.21 -24.67 -2.00
CA HIS A 231 21.63 -23.58 -1.21
C HIS A 231 22.40 -23.35 0.09
N THR A 232 22.82 -22.09 0.33
CA THR A 232 23.61 -21.67 1.50
C THR A 232 22.84 -20.76 2.46
N GLY A 233 21.69 -20.22 2.03
CA GLY A 233 20.92 -19.19 2.74
C GLY A 233 21.35 -17.75 2.42
N LYS A 234 22.39 -17.56 1.62
CA LYS A 234 22.94 -16.22 1.28
C LYS A 234 22.44 -15.70 -0.08
N GLU A 235 21.79 -16.53 -0.86
CA GLU A 235 21.30 -16.22 -2.19
C GLU A 235 20.23 -15.12 -2.15
N GLU A 236 20.17 -14.29 -3.21
CA GLU A 236 19.26 -13.15 -3.33
C GLU A 236 17.78 -13.55 -3.18
N TYR A 237 17.38 -14.73 -3.66
CA TYR A 237 15.99 -15.22 -3.55
C TYR A 237 15.54 -15.53 -2.11
N ASN A 238 16.44 -15.46 -1.12
CA ASN A 238 16.09 -15.55 0.31
C ASN A 238 15.57 -14.25 0.90
N PHE A 239 15.53 -13.19 0.09
CA PHE A 239 15.15 -11.84 0.51
C PHE A 239 14.21 -11.23 -0.53
N PHE A 240 13.42 -10.25 -0.10
CA PHE A 240 12.54 -9.50 -1.00
C PHE A 240 12.64 -7.99 -0.75
N LEU A 241 12.53 -7.24 -1.84
CA LEU A 241 12.64 -5.79 -1.85
C LEU A 241 11.52 -5.15 -1.03
N SER A 242 11.88 -4.27 -0.10
CA SER A 242 10.95 -3.60 0.79
C SER A 242 11.29 -2.15 1.01
N VAL A 243 10.29 -1.34 1.29
CA VAL A 243 10.43 -0.02 1.91
C VAL A 243 9.84 -0.11 3.31
N LEU A 244 10.67 0.13 4.33
CA LEU A 244 10.29 0.01 5.73
C LEU A 244 10.09 1.41 6.34
N PHE A 245 8.86 1.74 6.74
CA PHE A 245 8.56 3.00 7.39
C PHE A 245 8.42 2.83 8.90
N PRO A 246 8.97 3.75 9.70
CA PRO A 246 8.63 3.80 11.11
C PRO A 246 7.14 4.18 11.25
N HIS A 247 6.45 3.56 12.20
CA HIS A 247 4.99 3.63 12.34
C HIS A 247 4.46 5.06 12.53
N ASP A 248 5.26 5.94 13.11
CA ASP A 248 4.92 7.35 13.37
C ASP A 248 5.03 8.24 12.12
N GLN A 249 5.66 7.76 11.06
CA GLN A 249 5.74 8.46 9.77
C GLN A 249 4.64 8.04 8.80
N LEU A 250 4.03 6.88 8.98
CA LEU A 250 2.95 6.44 8.11
C LEU A 250 1.70 7.30 8.33
N MET A 251 1.09 7.71 7.22
CA MET A 251 -0.22 8.32 7.22
C MET A 251 -1.23 7.29 6.72
N ILE A 252 -2.12 6.87 7.60
CA ILE A 252 -3.27 6.09 7.19
C ILE A 252 -4.33 7.07 6.72
N MET A 253 -4.77 6.89 5.48
CA MET A 253 -5.90 7.63 4.94
C MET A 253 -7.21 7.01 5.37
N ASP A 254 -8.25 7.83 5.40
CA ASP A 254 -9.61 7.37 5.58
C ASP A 254 -9.99 6.37 4.47
N TYR A 255 -10.68 5.31 4.84
CA TYR A 255 -11.22 4.34 3.91
C TYR A 255 -12.74 4.40 4.00
N ASN A 256 -13.30 5.19 3.10
CA ASN A 256 -14.69 5.62 3.09
C ASN A 256 -15.61 4.55 2.49
N ARG A 257 -16.92 4.68 2.67
CA ARG A 257 -17.94 3.75 2.15
C ARG A 257 -19.03 4.51 1.43
N SER A 258 -19.56 3.89 0.37
CA SER A 258 -20.80 4.32 -0.26
C SER A 258 -21.74 3.13 -0.42
N VAL A 259 -23.05 3.34 -0.27
CA VAL A 259 -24.05 2.28 -0.31
C VAL A 259 -25.15 2.65 -1.32
N THR A 260 -25.57 1.67 -2.13
CA THR A 260 -26.48 1.86 -3.26
C THR A 260 -27.92 2.12 -2.85
N ASP A 261 -28.35 1.65 -1.67
CA ASP A 261 -29.73 1.77 -1.20
C ASP A 261 -29.82 1.97 0.32
N LEU A 262 -30.99 2.31 0.83
CA LEU A 262 -31.26 2.47 2.26
C LEU A 262 -32.05 1.28 2.84
N ASN A 263 -31.93 0.09 2.26
CA ASN A 263 -32.62 -1.13 2.70
C ASN A 263 -34.17 -0.95 2.75
N GLY A 264 -34.69 -0.28 1.74
CA GLY A 264 -36.14 0.00 1.62
C GLY A 264 -36.67 1.13 2.50
N LEU A 265 -35.79 1.80 3.26
CA LEU A 265 -36.20 2.92 4.10
C LEU A 265 -36.22 4.24 3.30
N THR A 266 -37.13 5.12 3.66
CA THR A 266 -37.06 6.53 3.29
C THR A 266 -35.95 7.25 4.08
N VAL A 267 -35.45 8.39 3.61
CA VAL A 267 -34.46 9.18 4.31
C VAL A 267 -34.88 9.53 5.76
N PRO A 268 -36.10 10.00 6.03
CA PRO A 268 -36.53 10.24 7.41
C PRO A 268 -36.51 9.00 8.31
N GLU A 269 -37.00 7.85 7.80
CA GLU A 269 -36.96 6.58 8.55
C GLU A 269 -35.54 6.11 8.82
N PHE A 270 -34.65 6.25 7.86
CA PHE A 270 -33.23 5.95 8.01
C PHE A 270 -32.59 6.83 9.09
N LEU A 271 -32.83 8.16 9.05
CA LEU A 271 -32.31 9.09 10.05
C LEU A 271 -32.84 8.78 11.46
N GLU A 272 -34.11 8.38 11.62
CA GLU A 272 -34.64 7.99 12.93
C GLU A 272 -34.00 6.70 13.44
N LYS A 273 -33.77 5.69 12.59
CA LYS A 273 -33.12 4.45 13.02
C LYS A 273 -31.68 4.66 13.45
N ILE A 274 -30.90 5.48 12.75
CA ILE A 274 -29.51 5.70 13.12
C ILE A 274 -29.37 6.49 14.43
N LYS A 275 -30.36 7.31 14.81
CA LYS A 275 -30.39 8.02 16.11
C LYS A 275 -30.45 7.08 17.33
N GLU A 276 -30.81 5.82 17.16
CA GLU A 276 -30.75 4.85 18.25
C GLU A 276 -29.32 4.68 18.77
N ASN A 277 -28.33 4.69 17.86
CA ASN A 277 -26.94 4.43 18.15
C ASN A 277 -26.01 5.65 18.01
N PHE A 278 -26.45 6.66 17.26
CA PHE A 278 -25.63 7.85 16.97
C PHE A 278 -26.37 9.13 17.29
N GLU A 279 -25.62 10.15 17.71
CA GLU A 279 -26.07 11.53 17.62
C GLU A 279 -25.93 11.97 16.17
N VAL A 280 -26.96 12.65 15.63
CA VAL A 280 -27.03 13.00 14.21
C VAL A 280 -27.28 14.50 14.07
N GLU A 281 -26.37 15.20 13.43
CA GLU A 281 -26.45 16.65 13.20
C GLU A 281 -26.25 16.95 11.70
N LYS A 282 -27.16 17.72 11.10
CA LYS A 282 -27.02 18.21 9.73
C LYS A 282 -26.10 19.42 9.70
N VAL A 283 -25.15 19.43 8.77
CA VAL A 283 -24.16 20.49 8.62
C VAL A 283 -24.10 21.04 7.20
N SER A 284 -23.57 22.25 7.05
CA SER A 284 -23.56 22.95 5.76
C SER A 284 -22.38 22.61 4.84
N GLY A 285 -21.41 21.83 5.31
CA GLY A 285 -20.17 21.54 4.55
C GLY A 285 -19.71 20.10 4.68
N GLN A 286 -18.66 19.76 3.93
CA GLN A 286 -18.02 18.45 3.96
C GLN A 286 -17.53 18.09 5.37
N VAL A 287 -17.77 16.86 5.78
CA VAL A 287 -17.37 16.34 7.09
C VAL A 287 -16.17 15.40 6.92
N ARG A 288 -15.02 15.82 7.44
CA ARG A 288 -13.87 14.94 7.66
C ARG A 288 -13.73 14.71 9.16
N PRO A 289 -14.00 13.51 9.66
CA PRO A 289 -13.87 13.19 11.08
C PRO A 289 -12.49 13.55 11.63
N GLN A 290 -12.45 14.19 12.81
CA GLN A 290 -11.20 14.63 13.46
C GLN A 290 -10.88 13.77 14.69
N GLU A 291 -11.82 12.99 15.16
CA GLU A 291 -11.68 12.14 16.33
C GLU A 291 -12.40 10.81 16.14
N LYS A 292 -11.93 9.81 16.89
CA LYS A 292 -12.53 8.48 16.93
C LYS A 292 -13.98 8.55 17.39
N GLY A 293 -14.83 7.69 16.80
CA GLY A 293 -16.26 7.63 17.09
C GLY A 293 -17.08 8.68 16.35
N THR A 294 -16.45 9.47 15.48
CA THR A 294 -17.11 10.45 14.64
C THR A 294 -17.09 10.00 13.19
N PHE A 295 -18.20 10.20 12.47
CA PHE A 295 -18.33 9.86 11.05
C PHE A 295 -18.98 11.03 10.31
N GLY A 296 -18.56 11.25 9.08
CA GLY A 296 -19.36 12.06 8.17
C GLY A 296 -20.31 11.16 7.39
N MET A 297 -21.51 11.65 7.12
CA MET A 297 -22.49 10.99 6.29
C MET A 297 -23.00 11.99 5.26
N TYR A 298 -23.03 11.57 3.99
CA TYR A 298 -23.58 12.35 2.91
C TYR A 298 -24.80 11.66 2.29
N LEU A 299 -25.90 12.38 2.28
CA LEU A 299 -27.16 12.01 1.61
C LEU A 299 -27.44 13.03 0.48
N GLU A 300 -28.46 12.79 -0.33
CA GLU A 300 -28.84 13.69 -1.43
C GLU A 300 -29.10 15.13 -0.96
N ASP A 301 -29.57 15.32 0.28
CA ASP A 301 -29.91 16.60 0.87
C ASP A 301 -28.74 17.26 1.64
N GLY A 302 -27.54 16.66 1.66
CA GLY A 302 -26.33 17.23 2.24
C GLY A 302 -25.60 16.38 3.26
N TRP A 303 -24.67 17.03 3.97
CA TRP A 303 -23.79 16.42 4.94
C TRP A 303 -24.38 16.37 6.34
N TYR A 304 -24.03 15.29 7.04
CA TYR A 304 -24.35 15.07 8.45
C TYR A 304 -23.10 14.63 9.21
N VAL A 305 -23.00 15.03 10.47
CA VAL A 305 -22.06 14.46 11.45
C VAL A 305 -22.81 13.39 12.23
N LEU A 306 -22.18 12.21 12.32
CA LEU A 306 -22.63 11.15 13.22
C LEU A 306 -21.62 11.01 14.34
N LYS A 307 -22.08 10.97 15.58
CA LYS A 307 -21.24 10.69 16.75
C LYS A 307 -21.76 9.45 17.44
N ALA A 308 -20.92 8.43 17.54
CA ALA A 308 -21.27 7.16 18.20
C ALA A 308 -21.49 7.39 19.70
N LYS A 309 -22.57 6.82 20.26
CA LYS A 309 -22.85 6.89 21.69
C LYS A 309 -21.82 6.08 22.48
N GLU A 310 -21.45 6.54 23.66
CA GLU A 310 -20.38 5.93 24.48
C GLU A 310 -20.65 4.46 24.85
N ASN A 311 -21.90 4.10 25.09
CA ASN A 311 -22.30 2.73 25.43
C ASN A 311 -21.98 1.69 24.35
N LEU A 312 -21.75 2.10 23.09
CA LEU A 312 -21.40 1.21 22.00
C LEU A 312 -20.01 0.58 22.13
N TYR A 313 -19.18 1.14 22.98
CA TYR A 313 -17.81 0.70 23.25
C TYR A 313 -17.67 -0.17 24.49
N GLU A 314 -18.74 -0.30 25.29
CA GLU A 314 -18.74 -1.09 26.54
C GLU A 314 -18.55 -2.59 26.23
N GLY A 315 -17.64 -3.23 26.96
CA GLY A 315 -17.36 -4.66 26.81
C GLY A 315 -16.68 -5.09 25.49
N LYS A 316 -16.40 -4.15 24.59
CA LYS A 316 -15.73 -4.44 23.32
C LYS A 316 -14.21 -4.55 23.51
N ASP A 317 -13.62 -5.51 22.78
CA ASP A 317 -12.16 -5.62 22.63
C ASP A 317 -11.57 -4.50 21.76
N ALA A 318 -10.28 -4.54 21.50
CA ALA A 318 -9.58 -3.52 20.72
C ALA A 318 -10.11 -3.42 19.27
N VAL A 319 -10.52 -4.54 18.67
CA VAL A 319 -11.06 -4.61 17.31
C VAL A 319 -12.48 -4.07 17.26
N GLY A 320 -13.35 -4.51 18.15
CA GLY A 320 -14.74 -4.04 18.25
C GLY A 320 -14.87 -2.55 18.59
N ARG A 321 -13.79 -1.93 19.08
CA ARG A 321 -13.71 -0.48 19.31
C ARG A 321 -13.23 0.33 18.11
N LEU A 322 -12.93 -0.30 16.98
CA LEU A 322 -12.57 0.44 15.76
C LEU A 322 -13.81 1.08 15.15
N ASP A 323 -13.65 2.27 14.59
CA ASP A 323 -14.76 2.98 13.93
C ASP A 323 -15.38 2.17 12.80
N VAL A 324 -14.56 1.37 12.09
CA VAL A 324 -15.06 0.44 11.07
C VAL A 324 -15.98 -0.63 11.65
N ALA A 325 -15.66 -1.16 12.83
CA ALA A 325 -16.49 -2.15 13.51
C ALA A 325 -17.76 -1.50 14.08
N VAL A 326 -17.63 -0.32 14.67
CA VAL A 326 -18.77 0.44 15.18
C VAL A 326 -19.76 0.78 14.07
N LEU A 327 -19.28 1.29 12.92
CA LEU A 327 -20.15 1.56 11.78
C LEU A 327 -20.81 0.28 11.26
N GLN A 328 -20.05 -0.82 11.19
CA GLN A 328 -20.56 -2.13 10.74
C GLN A 328 -21.64 -2.67 11.68
N ASP A 329 -21.34 -2.76 12.96
CA ASP A 329 -22.17 -3.43 13.95
C ASP A 329 -23.46 -2.65 14.28
N TYR A 330 -23.43 -1.31 14.17
CA TYR A 330 -24.50 -0.46 14.66
C TYR A 330 -25.23 0.36 13.57
N LEU A 331 -24.72 0.32 12.31
CA LEU A 331 -25.37 1.00 11.20
C LEU A 331 -25.47 0.12 9.96
N LEU A 332 -24.34 -0.34 9.40
CA LEU A 332 -24.35 -1.06 8.11
C LEU A 332 -25.15 -2.37 8.19
N ASN A 333 -24.93 -3.16 9.22
CA ASN A 333 -25.65 -4.43 9.39
C ASN A 333 -27.12 -4.20 9.87
N PRO A 334 -27.40 -3.59 11.02
CA PRO A 334 -28.77 -3.55 11.55
C PRO A 334 -29.70 -2.61 10.78
N VAL A 335 -29.19 -1.56 10.15
CA VAL A 335 -30.02 -0.57 9.46
C VAL A 335 -30.04 -0.78 7.95
N LEU A 336 -28.85 -0.95 7.34
CA LEU A 336 -28.72 -1.13 5.89
C LEU A 336 -28.71 -2.60 5.46
N GLY A 337 -28.70 -3.56 6.40
CA GLY A 337 -28.75 -4.99 6.10
C GLY A 337 -27.48 -5.56 5.47
N ILE A 338 -26.34 -4.85 5.56
CA ILE A 338 -25.06 -5.27 5.02
C ILE A 338 -24.36 -6.15 6.08
N GLN A 339 -24.48 -7.47 5.96
CA GLN A 339 -23.94 -8.41 6.92
C GLN A 339 -22.42 -8.57 6.78
N ASP A 340 -21.93 -8.78 5.56
CA ASP A 340 -20.49 -8.86 5.27
C ASP A 340 -20.15 -7.86 4.14
N PRO A 341 -19.51 -6.74 4.47
CA PRO A 341 -19.18 -5.71 3.49
C PRO A 341 -18.13 -6.15 2.46
N ARG A 342 -17.47 -7.31 2.64
CA ARG A 342 -16.50 -7.85 1.67
C ARG A 342 -17.18 -8.56 0.50
N THR A 343 -18.42 -9.00 0.67
CA THR A 343 -19.17 -9.80 -0.30
C THR A 343 -20.48 -9.15 -0.75
N ASP A 344 -20.94 -8.12 -0.06
CA ASP A 344 -22.17 -7.40 -0.41
C ASP A 344 -21.89 -6.40 -1.55
N GLU A 345 -22.52 -6.59 -2.70
CA GLU A 345 -22.35 -5.75 -3.90
C GLU A 345 -22.97 -4.34 -3.75
N ARG A 346 -23.76 -4.09 -2.71
CA ARG A 346 -24.38 -2.79 -2.46
C ARG A 346 -23.44 -1.77 -1.82
N ILE A 347 -22.28 -2.22 -1.30
CA ILE A 347 -21.30 -1.34 -0.68
C ILE A 347 -20.04 -1.21 -1.53
N GLU A 348 -19.57 0.03 -1.70
CA GLU A 348 -18.31 0.35 -2.37
C GLU A 348 -17.37 1.03 -1.38
N PHE A 349 -16.09 0.68 -1.47
CA PHE A 349 -15.02 1.27 -0.66
C PHE A 349 -14.28 2.35 -1.46
N ILE A 350 -14.07 3.51 -0.83
CA ILE A 350 -13.50 4.69 -1.48
C ILE A 350 -12.28 5.16 -0.68
N GLY A 351 -11.08 5.03 -1.26
CA GLY A 351 -9.85 5.50 -0.63
C GLY A 351 -9.85 7.02 -0.42
N GLY A 352 -9.40 7.45 0.75
CA GLY A 352 -9.37 8.86 1.15
C GLY A 352 -8.54 9.79 0.25
N ILE A 353 -7.64 9.21 -0.55
CA ILE A 353 -6.88 9.95 -1.58
C ILE A 353 -7.79 10.62 -2.62
N ARG A 354 -8.99 10.07 -2.88
CA ARG A 354 -9.97 10.65 -3.81
C ARG A 354 -10.70 11.87 -3.23
N GLY A 355 -10.53 12.13 -1.93
CA GLY A 355 -11.16 13.25 -1.23
C GLY A 355 -12.65 13.05 -0.97
N LEU A 356 -13.24 13.98 -0.21
CA LEU A 356 -14.66 13.91 0.18
C LEU A 356 -15.62 14.24 -0.97
N SER A 357 -15.17 15.00 -1.96
CA SER A 357 -15.95 15.29 -3.17
C SER A 357 -16.30 14.04 -3.98
N GLU A 358 -15.50 12.98 -3.89
CA GLU A 358 -15.84 11.69 -4.50
C GLU A 358 -17.07 11.05 -3.85
N LEU A 359 -17.24 11.20 -2.53
CA LEU A 359 -18.43 10.72 -1.82
C LEU A 359 -19.71 11.42 -2.28
N GLU A 360 -19.63 12.74 -2.48
CA GLU A 360 -20.74 13.52 -3.04
C GLU A 360 -21.07 13.09 -4.48
N LYS A 361 -20.01 12.88 -5.28
CA LYS A 361 -20.13 12.43 -6.66
C LYS A 361 -20.82 11.06 -6.73
N LYS A 362 -20.41 10.11 -5.90
CA LYS A 362 -21.03 8.77 -5.83
C LYS A 362 -22.52 8.83 -5.53
N VAL A 363 -22.95 9.68 -4.61
CA VAL A 363 -24.39 9.86 -4.33
C VAL A 363 -25.11 10.50 -5.51
N LYS A 364 -24.52 11.49 -6.18
CA LYS A 364 -25.10 12.09 -7.41
C LYS A 364 -25.19 11.10 -8.57
N GLU A 365 -24.29 10.11 -8.61
CA GLU A 365 -24.26 9.05 -9.63
C GLU A 365 -25.17 7.85 -9.31
N GLY A 366 -25.87 7.86 -8.17
CA GLY A 366 -26.90 6.85 -7.87
C GLY A 366 -26.78 6.15 -6.53
N MET A 367 -25.64 6.24 -5.83
CA MET A 367 -25.56 5.77 -4.45
C MET A 367 -26.54 6.55 -3.56
N LYS A 368 -27.01 5.96 -2.49
CA LYS A 368 -28.00 6.61 -1.59
C LYS A 368 -27.39 7.24 -0.38
N VAL A 369 -26.27 6.73 0.10
CA VAL A 369 -25.55 7.27 1.24
C VAL A 369 -24.04 6.99 1.11
N SER A 370 -23.24 7.94 1.54
CA SER A 370 -21.79 7.79 1.66
C SER A 370 -21.32 8.16 3.06
N PHE A 371 -20.29 7.47 3.55
CA PHE A 371 -19.73 7.68 4.88
C PHE A 371 -18.24 8.04 4.77
N SER A 372 -17.83 9.14 5.40
CA SER A 372 -16.42 9.44 5.66
C SER A 372 -16.01 8.94 7.04
N MET A 373 -14.85 8.31 7.09
CA MET A 373 -14.34 7.61 8.27
C MET A 373 -13.21 8.39 8.92
N TYR A 374 -13.05 8.23 10.24
CA TYR A 374 -11.82 8.63 10.91
C TYR A 374 -10.70 7.64 10.55
N PRO A 375 -9.51 8.11 10.12
CA PRO A 375 -8.41 7.23 9.78
C PRO A 375 -7.95 6.42 11.00
N THR A 376 -7.90 5.11 10.86
CA THR A 376 -7.39 4.22 11.92
C THR A 376 -5.89 4.43 12.12
N SER A 377 -5.38 4.32 13.34
CA SER A 377 -3.92 4.38 13.56
C SER A 377 -3.23 3.10 13.07
N VAL A 378 -1.95 3.23 12.67
CA VAL A 378 -1.10 2.08 12.25
C VAL A 378 -1.11 0.94 13.28
N SER A 379 -1.17 1.28 14.57
CA SER A 379 -1.20 0.28 15.65
C SER A 379 -2.44 -0.62 15.60
N TYR A 380 -3.55 -0.19 15.01
CA TYR A 380 -4.79 -0.95 14.92
C TYR A 380 -4.94 -1.75 13.63
N THR A 381 -4.31 -1.35 12.52
CA THR A 381 -4.37 -2.11 11.26
C THR A 381 -3.72 -3.49 11.37
N HIS A 382 -2.96 -3.75 12.42
CA HIS A 382 -2.26 -5.02 12.65
C HIS A 382 -2.86 -5.86 13.78
N LEU A 383 -3.99 -5.43 14.37
CA LEU A 383 -4.71 -6.18 15.42
C LEU A 383 -5.89 -6.99 14.85
N THR A 384 -6.21 -6.83 13.59
CA THR A 384 -7.21 -7.60 12.85
C THR A 384 -6.51 -8.57 11.91
#